data_f3fac956fd29e9f29485e910be610b03
#
_entry.id   f3fac956fd29e9f29485e910be610b03
#
_cell.length_a   1.000
_cell.length_b   1.000
_cell.length_c   1.000
_cell.angle_alpha   90.00
_cell.angle_beta   90.00
_cell.angle_gamma   90.00
#
_symmetry.space_group_name_H-M   'P 1'
#
loop_
_entity.id
_entity.type
_entity.pdbx_description
1 polymer ?
#
loop_
_entity_poly.entity_id
_entity_poly.type
_entity_poly.pdbx_seq_one_letter_code
_entity_poly.pdbx_strand_id
1 'polypeptide(L)'
;MKKIYLSIVAAVSLMFVSCTADWLNTDPSTAVPSDDAIKNIDDAQVALNGIYRLASAHSYYGDNYLYYADCRGEDVQARINKGAGRRVSPYYFFDVTADDNFNITLVWNQPYKVIHQANSLIEKLDAGNAGNARPEEVARIKSEALAMRGLALFDLTRLFGMPYTLDNGASLGVPIEIQTTLEDHAPERNTCLLYTSPSPRDRTRS
;
A
#
# COMPACT_ATOMS: atom_id res chain seq x y z
N MET A 1 -60.71 -1.32 -29.75
CA MET A 1 -59.88 -0.43 -28.88
C MET A 1 -59.18 -1.20 -27.77
N LYS A 2 -59.88 -2.03 -26.96
CA LYS A 2 -59.24 -2.79 -25.85
C LYS A 2 -58.06 -3.70 -26.28
N LYS A 3 -58.16 -4.32 -27.47
CA LYS A 3 -57.08 -5.21 -27.97
C LYS A 3 -55.81 -4.45 -28.38
N ILE A 4 -55.92 -3.20 -28.82
CA ILE A 4 -54.82 -2.33 -29.21
C ILE A 4 -54.08 -1.83 -27.96
N TYR A 5 -54.80 -1.48 -26.89
CA TYR A 5 -54.18 -1.11 -25.62
C TYR A 5 -53.40 -2.25 -24.97
N LEU A 6 -53.94 -3.48 -25.08
CA LEU A 6 -53.26 -4.66 -24.51
C LEU A 6 -51.95 -4.97 -25.26
N SER A 7 -51.91 -4.80 -26.58
CA SER A 7 -50.68 -5.01 -27.35
C SER A 7 -49.65 -3.91 -27.14
N ILE A 8 -50.08 -2.66 -26.89
CA ILE A 8 -49.15 -1.55 -26.55
C ILE A 8 -48.56 -1.76 -25.16
N VAL A 9 -49.35 -2.16 -24.17
CA VAL A 9 -48.85 -2.46 -22.80
C VAL A 9 -47.86 -3.63 -22.81
N ALA A 10 -48.14 -4.70 -23.59
CA ALA A 10 -47.25 -5.82 -23.74
C ALA A 10 -45.94 -5.43 -24.45
N ALA A 11 -45.95 -4.55 -25.43
CA ALA A 11 -44.77 -4.06 -26.12
C ALA A 11 -43.88 -3.15 -25.21
N VAL A 12 -44.53 -2.32 -24.38
CA VAL A 12 -43.83 -1.45 -23.42
C VAL A 12 -43.19 -2.26 -22.29
N SER A 13 -43.85 -3.30 -21.78
CA SER A 13 -43.28 -4.17 -20.74
C SER A 13 -42.06 -4.96 -21.21
N LEU A 14 -41.96 -5.27 -22.49
CA LEU A 14 -40.78 -5.93 -23.09
C LEU A 14 -39.53 -5.01 -23.18
N MET A 15 -39.73 -3.70 -23.17
CA MET A 15 -38.61 -2.75 -23.20
C MET A 15 -37.90 -2.58 -21.84
N PHE A 16 -38.49 -3.00 -20.75
CA PHE A 16 -37.88 -2.91 -19.40
C PHE A 16 -37.03 -4.12 -18.99
N VAL A 17 -36.98 -5.17 -19.80
CA VAL A 17 -36.22 -6.39 -19.48
C VAL A 17 -34.75 -6.36 -20.00
N SER A 18 -34.36 -5.30 -20.71
CA SER A 18 -33.05 -5.24 -21.42
C SER A 18 -31.89 -4.62 -20.65
N CYS A 19 -31.99 -4.46 -19.33
CA CYS A 19 -30.82 -4.06 -18.53
C CYS A 19 -30.44 -5.18 -17.59
N THR A 20 -29.74 -6.19 -18.11
CA THR A 20 -28.94 -7.03 -17.27
C THR A 20 -27.71 -6.20 -16.89
N ALA A 21 -27.44 -6.05 -15.58
CA ALA A 21 -26.28 -5.30 -15.04
C ALA A 21 -24.94 -5.91 -15.45
N ASP A 22 -24.95 -7.01 -16.19
CA ASP A 22 -23.79 -7.81 -16.58
C ASP A 22 -22.84 -7.08 -17.56
N TRP A 23 -23.36 -6.12 -18.34
CA TRP A 23 -22.52 -5.36 -19.26
C TRP A 23 -21.63 -4.30 -18.56
N LEU A 24 -21.96 -3.95 -17.31
CA LEU A 24 -21.18 -3.05 -16.46
C LEU A 24 -20.03 -3.78 -15.74
N ASN A 25 -20.09 -5.09 -15.70
CA ASN A 25 -19.11 -5.96 -15.05
C ASN A 25 -18.06 -6.42 -16.07
N THR A 26 -17.43 -5.46 -16.74
CA THR A 26 -16.32 -5.73 -17.65
C THR A 26 -15.04 -5.85 -16.85
N ASP A 27 -14.45 -7.04 -16.81
CA ASP A 27 -13.09 -7.23 -16.35
C ASP A 27 -12.14 -6.32 -17.15
N PRO A 28 -11.22 -5.61 -16.49
CA PRO A 28 -10.27 -4.76 -17.19
C PRO A 28 -9.46 -5.61 -18.17
N SER A 29 -9.48 -5.24 -19.44
CA SER A 29 -8.78 -6.00 -20.51
C SER A 29 -7.24 -6.01 -20.36
N THR A 30 -6.70 -5.17 -19.46
CA THR A 30 -5.27 -4.99 -19.23
C THR A 30 -4.81 -5.36 -17.82
N ALA A 31 -5.73 -5.84 -16.97
CA ALA A 31 -5.42 -6.24 -15.59
C ALA A 31 -6.12 -7.56 -15.26
N VAL A 32 -5.43 -8.43 -14.54
CA VAL A 32 -6.03 -9.65 -13.99
C VAL A 32 -6.90 -9.27 -12.79
N PRO A 33 -8.15 -9.77 -12.68
CA PRO A 33 -8.97 -9.57 -11.49
C PRO A 33 -8.19 -9.97 -10.22
N SER A 34 -8.37 -9.22 -9.15
CA SER A 34 -7.62 -9.43 -7.90
C SER A 34 -7.74 -10.87 -7.38
N ASP A 35 -8.91 -11.50 -7.55
CA ASP A 35 -9.16 -12.86 -7.08
C ASP A 35 -8.45 -13.92 -7.92
N ASP A 36 -8.14 -13.61 -9.17
CA ASP A 36 -7.48 -14.49 -10.11
C ASP A 36 -5.95 -14.26 -10.20
N ALA A 37 -5.43 -13.26 -9.51
CA ALA A 37 -4.03 -12.83 -9.64
C ALA A 37 -3.02 -13.85 -9.08
N ILE A 38 -3.39 -14.65 -8.08
CA ILE A 38 -2.53 -15.66 -7.45
C ILE A 38 -3.29 -16.97 -7.35
N LYS A 39 -2.87 -17.97 -8.16
CA LYS A 39 -3.46 -19.32 -8.23
C LYS A 39 -2.47 -20.43 -7.89
N ASN A 40 -1.20 -20.12 -7.90
CA ASN A 40 -0.12 -21.07 -7.65
C ASN A 40 1.11 -20.36 -7.06
N ILE A 41 2.13 -21.12 -6.73
CA ILE A 41 3.36 -20.60 -6.10
C ILE A 41 4.17 -19.69 -7.02
N ASP A 42 4.14 -19.92 -8.33
CA ASP A 42 4.86 -19.10 -9.30
C ASP A 42 4.22 -17.71 -9.39
N ASP A 43 2.88 -17.63 -9.38
CA ASP A 43 2.16 -16.35 -9.31
C ASP A 43 2.49 -15.60 -8.02
N ALA A 44 2.56 -16.31 -6.89
CA ALA A 44 2.97 -15.74 -5.62
C ALA A 44 4.41 -15.21 -5.65
N GLN A 45 5.32 -15.90 -6.33
CA GLN A 45 6.69 -15.41 -6.53
C GLN A 45 6.72 -14.17 -7.42
N VAL A 46 5.91 -14.11 -8.47
CA VAL A 46 5.78 -12.91 -9.32
C VAL A 46 5.23 -11.73 -8.51
N ALA A 47 4.22 -11.96 -7.67
CA ALA A 47 3.67 -10.93 -6.78
C ALA A 47 4.73 -10.42 -5.79
N LEU A 48 5.54 -11.31 -5.19
CA LEU A 48 6.67 -10.92 -4.33
C LEU A 48 7.71 -10.07 -5.08
N ASN A 49 8.05 -10.44 -6.32
CA ASN A 49 8.94 -9.63 -7.16
C ASN A 49 8.33 -8.25 -7.45
N GLY A 50 7.00 -8.17 -7.57
CA GLY A 50 6.26 -6.91 -7.67
C GLY A 50 6.43 -6.02 -6.43
N ILE A 51 6.44 -6.60 -5.23
CA ILE A 51 6.70 -5.89 -3.97
C ILE A 51 8.12 -5.31 -3.96
N TYR A 52 9.13 -6.09 -4.35
CA TYR A 52 10.52 -5.60 -4.46
C TYR A 52 10.65 -4.48 -5.49
N ARG A 53 9.95 -4.59 -6.62
CA ARG A 53 9.93 -3.53 -7.62
C ARG A 53 9.30 -2.23 -7.09
N LEU A 54 8.22 -2.31 -6.30
CA LEU A 54 7.62 -1.14 -5.66
C LEU A 54 8.57 -0.51 -4.65
N ALA A 55 9.30 -1.32 -3.89
CA ALA A 55 10.30 -0.82 -2.94
C ALA A 55 11.48 -0.14 -3.65
N SER A 56 11.93 -0.66 -4.80
CA SER A 56 13.01 -0.07 -5.60
C SER A 56 12.57 1.11 -6.49
N ALA A 57 11.31 1.54 -6.40
CA ALA A 57 10.82 2.66 -7.18
C ALA A 57 11.55 3.96 -6.83
N HIS A 58 11.64 4.88 -7.81
CA HIS A 58 12.24 6.21 -7.66
C HIS A 58 11.65 7.00 -6.47
N SER A 59 10.35 6.82 -6.21
CA SER A 59 9.66 7.45 -5.08
C SER A 59 9.99 6.85 -3.70
N TYR A 60 10.82 5.79 -3.64
CA TYR A 60 11.22 5.14 -2.39
C TYR A 60 12.73 4.89 -2.39
N TYR A 61 13.20 3.64 -2.27
CA TYR A 61 14.62 3.31 -2.20
C TYR A 61 15.41 3.62 -3.47
N GLY A 62 14.74 3.82 -4.61
CA GLY A 62 15.41 4.19 -5.85
C GLY A 62 15.98 5.61 -5.83
N ASP A 63 15.46 6.51 -4.99
CA ASP A 63 15.90 7.91 -4.97
C ASP A 63 15.38 8.70 -3.74
N ASN A 64 14.08 9.04 -3.72
CA ASN A 64 13.51 10.06 -2.83
C ASN A 64 13.71 9.76 -1.34
N TYR A 65 13.65 8.51 -0.93
CA TYR A 65 13.83 8.11 0.46
C TYR A 65 15.24 8.44 0.98
N LEU A 66 16.25 8.22 0.13
CA LEU A 66 17.64 8.52 0.45
C LEU A 66 17.85 10.02 0.59
N TYR A 67 17.36 10.78 -0.39
CA TYR A 67 17.46 12.24 -0.33
C TYR A 67 16.73 12.86 0.85
N TYR A 68 15.59 12.31 1.24
CA TYR A 68 14.83 12.85 2.36
C TYR A 68 15.65 12.88 3.67
N ALA A 69 16.42 11.83 3.93
CA ALA A 69 17.28 11.76 5.11
C ALA A 69 18.55 12.59 4.95
N ASP A 70 19.28 12.41 3.84
CA ASP A 70 20.60 12.98 3.62
C ASP A 70 20.57 14.51 3.48
N CYS A 71 19.52 15.04 2.84
CA CYS A 71 19.39 16.50 2.66
C CYS A 71 19.10 17.26 3.97
N ARG A 72 18.66 16.57 5.01
CA ARG A 72 18.45 17.13 6.36
C ARG A 72 19.68 17.03 7.23
N GLY A 73 20.65 16.23 6.83
CA GLY A 73 21.95 16.12 7.46
C GLY A 73 22.92 17.20 6.94
N GLU A 74 24.18 17.10 7.37
CA GLU A 74 25.24 18.03 6.95
C GLU A 74 26.01 17.51 5.72
N ASP A 75 25.75 16.28 5.28
CA ASP A 75 26.53 15.61 4.23
C ASP A 75 26.16 16.06 2.82
N VAL A 76 24.93 16.59 2.63
CA VAL A 76 24.43 17.05 1.33
C VAL A 76 23.96 18.49 1.38
N GLN A 77 24.47 19.29 0.46
CA GLN A 77 24.05 20.69 0.32
C GLN A 77 23.22 20.89 -0.95
N ALA A 78 22.04 21.48 -0.80
CA ALA A 78 21.20 21.85 -1.94
C ALA A 78 21.80 23.05 -2.69
N ARG A 79 21.91 22.94 -4.01
CA ARG A 79 22.29 24.06 -4.86
C ARG A 79 21.11 25.02 -5.04
N ILE A 80 21.22 26.24 -4.50
CA ILE A 80 20.16 27.25 -4.43
C ILE A 80 19.80 27.86 -5.82
N ASN A 81 20.42 27.48 -6.93
CA ASN A 81 20.21 28.10 -8.22
C ASN A 81 19.00 27.60 -8.99
N LYS A 82 18.05 28.52 -9.15
CA LYS A 82 17.00 28.59 -10.22
C LYS A 82 16.49 27.23 -10.77
N GLY A 83 15.63 26.58 -10.04
CA GLY A 83 14.86 25.44 -10.55
C GLY A 83 15.54 24.07 -10.46
N ALA A 84 16.83 24.00 -10.20
CA ALA A 84 17.55 22.72 -10.07
C ALA A 84 17.36 22.04 -8.70
N GLY A 85 16.87 22.77 -7.70
CA GLY A 85 16.72 22.29 -6.33
C GLY A 85 15.31 21.84 -5.93
N ARG A 86 14.37 21.74 -6.87
CA ARG A 86 12.95 21.47 -6.54
C ARG A 86 12.70 20.22 -5.73
N ARG A 87 13.52 19.18 -5.88
CA ARG A 87 13.36 17.93 -5.15
C ARG A 87 14.00 17.96 -3.76
N VAL A 88 15.11 18.66 -3.63
CA VAL A 88 16.00 18.61 -2.47
C VAL A 88 15.81 19.82 -1.58
N SER A 89 15.48 20.97 -2.19
CA SER A 89 15.39 22.26 -1.53
C SER A 89 14.42 22.29 -0.33
N PRO A 90 13.18 21.73 -0.43
CA PRO A 90 12.27 21.72 0.71
C PRO A 90 12.83 20.90 1.90
N TYR A 91 13.52 19.82 1.63
CA TYR A 91 14.11 18.98 2.68
C TYR A 91 15.29 19.68 3.35
N TYR A 92 16.15 20.30 2.54
CA TYR A 92 17.32 21.01 3.02
C TYR A 92 16.94 22.23 3.88
N PHE A 93 15.92 23.00 3.49
CA PHE A 93 15.45 24.17 4.24
C PHE A 93 14.42 23.83 5.30
N PHE A 94 14.05 22.56 5.49
CA PHE A 94 12.99 22.14 6.40
C PHE A 94 11.64 22.82 6.09
N ASP A 95 11.44 23.29 4.89
CA ASP A 95 10.22 23.93 4.39
C ASP A 95 9.30 22.90 3.75
N VAL A 96 8.87 21.94 4.55
CA VAL A 96 8.04 20.83 4.12
C VAL A 96 6.65 21.02 4.73
N THR A 97 5.65 21.24 3.88
CA THR A 97 4.26 21.41 4.30
C THR A 97 3.45 20.13 4.05
N ALA A 98 2.32 20.00 4.75
CA ALA A 98 1.41 18.87 4.55
C ALA A 98 0.85 18.80 3.10
N ASP A 99 0.83 19.95 2.41
CA ASP A 99 0.33 20.07 1.04
C ASP A 99 1.43 19.91 -0.03
N ASP A 100 2.67 19.59 0.37
CA ASP A 100 3.76 19.33 -0.57
C ASP A 100 3.54 17.98 -1.30
N ASN A 101 2.73 18.06 -2.35
CA ASN A 101 2.36 16.92 -3.18
C ASN A 101 3.53 16.27 -3.92
N PHE A 102 4.67 16.95 -4.06
CA PHE A 102 5.73 16.46 -4.93
C PHE A 102 6.69 15.49 -4.22
N ASN A 103 7.04 15.76 -2.97
CA ASN A 103 8.10 15.02 -2.29
C ASN A 103 7.58 14.18 -1.13
N ILE A 104 6.77 14.75 -0.25
CA ILE A 104 6.24 14.04 0.92
C ILE A 104 5.22 13.00 0.51
N THR A 105 4.29 13.36 -0.38
CA THR A 105 3.28 12.44 -0.87
C THR A 105 3.91 11.20 -1.49
N LEU A 106 5.03 11.35 -2.21
CA LEU A 106 5.75 10.21 -2.78
C LEU A 106 6.39 9.34 -1.72
N VAL A 107 7.09 9.95 -0.74
CA VAL A 107 7.78 9.21 0.33
C VAL A 107 6.79 8.62 1.34
N TRP A 108 5.60 9.21 1.50
CA TRP A 108 4.51 8.65 2.29
C TRP A 108 3.77 7.52 1.57
N ASN A 109 3.31 7.77 0.34
CA ASN A 109 2.43 6.86 -0.37
C ASN A 109 3.13 5.59 -0.86
N GLN A 110 4.40 5.66 -1.26
CA GLN A 110 5.07 4.52 -1.84
C GLN A 110 5.31 3.37 -0.85
N PRO A 111 5.76 3.60 0.39
CA PRO A 111 5.79 2.55 1.40
C PRO A 111 4.41 1.92 1.68
N TYR A 112 3.32 2.71 1.70
CA TYR A 112 1.97 2.17 1.86
C TYR A 112 1.55 1.29 0.68
N LYS A 113 1.99 1.58 -0.56
CA LYS A 113 1.80 0.67 -1.69
C LYS A 113 2.53 -0.66 -1.49
N VAL A 114 3.74 -0.63 -0.94
CA VAL A 114 4.48 -1.85 -0.57
C VAL A 114 3.72 -2.64 0.49
N ILE A 115 3.23 -1.98 1.53
CA ILE A 115 2.44 -2.59 2.61
C ILE A 115 1.16 -3.23 2.05
N HIS A 116 0.42 -2.51 1.22
CA HIS A 116 -0.81 -3.01 0.62
C HIS A 116 -0.57 -4.26 -0.25
N GLN A 117 0.44 -4.24 -1.11
CA GLN A 117 0.79 -5.41 -1.91
C GLN A 117 1.28 -6.60 -1.07
N ALA A 118 2.04 -6.33 0.00
CA ALA A 118 2.45 -7.35 0.93
C ALA A 118 1.26 -7.98 1.67
N ASN A 119 0.30 -7.16 2.13
CA ASN A 119 -0.93 -7.64 2.75
C ASN A 119 -1.72 -8.53 1.78
N SER A 120 -1.94 -8.07 0.54
CA SER A 120 -2.65 -8.84 -0.48
C SER A 120 -2.01 -10.21 -0.72
N LEU A 121 -0.68 -10.26 -0.87
CA LEU A 121 0.04 -11.52 -1.04
C LEU A 121 -0.11 -12.44 0.17
N ILE A 122 0.05 -11.91 1.39
CA ILE A 122 -0.06 -12.67 2.64
C ILE A 122 -1.47 -13.25 2.77
N GLU A 123 -2.51 -12.45 2.55
CA GLU A 123 -3.92 -12.88 2.63
C GLU A 123 -4.23 -14.00 1.63
N LYS A 124 -3.74 -13.88 0.38
CA LYS A 124 -3.93 -14.92 -0.63
C LYS A 124 -3.20 -16.22 -0.28
N LEU A 125 -1.99 -16.15 0.27
CA LEU A 125 -1.26 -17.33 0.75
C LEU A 125 -1.96 -17.98 1.94
N ASP A 126 -2.51 -17.19 2.87
CA ASP A 126 -3.28 -17.70 4.02
C ASP A 126 -4.62 -18.29 3.60
N ALA A 127 -5.22 -17.83 2.52
CA ALA A 127 -6.40 -18.42 1.91
C ALA A 127 -6.11 -19.71 1.12
N GLY A 128 -4.84 -20.13 1.01
CA GLY A 128 -4.45 -21.38 0.32
C GLY A 128 -4.28 -21.24 -1.19
N ASN A 129 -4.19 -20.04 -1.73
CA ASN A 129 -4.06 -19.79 -3.18
C ASN A 129 -2.70 -20.23 -3.78
N ALA A 130 -1.80 -20.79 -2.97
CA ALA A 130 -0.52 -21.32 -3.46
C ALA A 130 -0.63 -22.66 -4.23
N GLY A 131 -1.84 -23.20 -4.37
CA GLY A 131 -2.06 -24.51 -5.00
C GLY A 131 -1.42 -25.66 -4.21
N ASN A 132 -0.79 -26.60 -4.93
CA ASN A 132 -0.10 -27.76 -4.32
C ASN A 132 1.37 -27.46 -3.97
N ALA A 133 1.71 -26.23 -3.62
CA ALA A 133 3.07 -25.84 -3.29
C ALA A 133 3.55 -26.52 -1.98
N ARG A 134 4.85 -26.69 -1.87
CA ARG A 134 5.46 -27.21 -0.64
C ARG A 134 5.33 -26.16 0.47
N PRO A 135 5.01 -26.57 1.71
CA PRO A 135 4.82 -25.64 2.83
C PRO A 135 6.03 -24.71 3.07
N GLU A 136 7.24 -25.19 2.84
CA GLU A 136 8.45 -24.39 3.00
C GLU A 136 8.57 -23.28 1.96
N GLU A 137 8.09 -23.48 0.74
CA GLU A 137 8.08 -22.44 -0.31
C GLU A 137 7.07 -21.34 0.02
N VAL A 138 5.88 -21.75 0.45
CA VAL A 138 4.83 -20.83 0.90
C VAL A 138 5.33 -20.00 2.10
N ALA A 139 5.95 -20.68 3.10
CA ALA A 139 6.50 -20.02 4.28
C ALA A 139 7.60 -19.03 3.91
N ARG A 140 8.48 -19.36 2.97
CA ARG A 140 9.54 -18.47 2.48
C ARG A 140 8.96 -17.20 1.87
N ILE A 141 8.06 -17.32 0.89
CA ILE A 141 7.45 -16.16 0.21
C ILE A 141 6.67 -15.29 1.21
N LYS A 142 5.92 -15.92 2.11
CA LYS A 142 5.18 -15.21 3.16
C LYS A 142 6.11 -14.45 4.10
N SER A 143 7.23 -15.07 4.51
CA SER A 143 8.22 -14.44 5.40
C SER A 143 8.88 -13.24 4.74
N GLU A 144 9.22 -13.31 3.45
CA GLU A 144 9.77 -12.21 2.69
C GLU A 144 8.75 -11.06 2.55
N ALA A 145 7.48 -11.35 2.28
CA ALA A 145 6.42 -10.34 2.23
C ALA A 145 6.21 -9.66 3.59
N LEU A 146 6.23 -10.42 4.69
CA LEU A 146 6.18 -9.90 6.06
C LEU A 146 7.37 -9.00 6.38
N ALA A 147 8.56 -9.38 5.94
CA ALA A 147 9.77 -8.57 6.12
C ALA A 147 9.67 -7.23 5.37
N MET A 148 9.19 -7.25 4.13
CA MET A 148 8.98 -6.03 3.33
C MET A 148 7.92 -5.11 3.95
N ARG A 149 6.82 -5.67 4.47
CA ARG A 149 5.81 -4.91 5.22
C ARG A 149 6.40 -4.27 6.47
N GLY A 150 7.15 -5.03 7.24
CA GLY A 150 7.83 -4.54 8.46
C GLY A 150 8.82 -3.43 8.15
N LEU A 151 9.63 -3.58 7.10
CA LEU A 151 10.58 -2.56 6.64
C LEU A 151 9.87 -1.27 6.26
N ALA A 152 8.80 -1.35 5.46
CA ALA A 152 8.06 -0.17 5.02
C ALA A 152 7.38 0.56 6.21
N LEU A 153 6.82 -0.17 7.18
CA LEU A 153 6.27 0.43 8.41
C LEU A 153 7.35 1.08 9.27
N PHE A 154 8.51 0.44 9.38
CA PHE A 154 9.66 1.00 10.11
C PHE A 154 10.14 2.31 9.48
N ASP A 155 10.28 2.35 8.16
CA ASP A 155 10.69 3.55 7.44
C ASP A 155 9.70 4.70 7.60
N LEU A 156 8.40 4.42 7.45
CA LEU A 156 7.35 5.42 7.71
C LEU A 156 7.42 5.96 9.13
N THR A 157 7.58 5.08 10.11
CA THR A 157 7.67 5.48 11.52
C THR A 157 8.90 6.35 11.77
N ARG A 158 10.04 5.98 11.18
CA ARG A 158 11.30 6.71 11.33
C ARG A 158 11.25 8.10 10.70
N LEU A 159 10.50 8.28 9.59
CA LEU A 159 10.40 9.55 8.88
C LEU A 159 9.30 10.46 9.43
N PHE A 160 8.18 9.90 9.86
CA PHE A 160 6.96 10.63 10.20
C PHE A 160 6.49 10.43 11.65
N GLY A 161 7.13 9.55 12.40
CA GLY A 161 6.90 9.38 13.84
C GLY A 161 7.75 10.34 14.67
N MET A 162 7.36 10.51 15.94
CA MET A 162 8.20 11.22 16.91
C MET A 162 9.36 10.33 17.34
N PRO A 163 10.54 10.91 17.60
CA PRO A 163 11.67 10.13 18.13
C PRO A 163 11.31 9.49 19.49
N TYR A 164 11.62 8.19 19.61
CA TYR A 164 11.36 7.44 20.84
C TYR A 164 11.91 8.10 22.12
N THR A 165 13.08 8.75 21.99
CA THR A 165 13.77 9.40 23.10
C THR A 165 13.06 10.62 23.69
N LEU A 166 12.06 11.19 22.99
CA LEU A 166 11.33 12.35 23.48
C LEU A 166 10.29 12.00 24.55
N ASP A 167 9.61 10.87 24.41
CA ASP A 167 8.49 10.51 25.27
C ASP A 167 8.36 8.99 25.51
N ASN A 168 9.44 8.24 25.31
CA ASN A 168 9.46 6.79 25.38
C ASN A 168 8.45 6.10 24.43
N GLY A 169 8.17 6.74 23.29
CA GLY A 169 7.29 6.19 22.27
C GLY A 169 5.78 6.34 22.57
N ALA A 170 5.41 7.21 23.48
CA ALA A 170 3.99 7.47 23.81
C ALA A 170 3.26 8.26 22.72
N SER A 171 3.98 9.06 21.91
CA SER A 171 3.41 9.79 20.79
C SER A 171 2.86 8.89 19.70
N LEU A 172 1.86 9.40 18.98
CA LEU A 172 1.27 8.69 17.84
C LEU A 172 2.28 8.62 16.69
N GLY A 173 2.49 7.41 16.19
CA GLY A 173 3.27 7.11 15.00
C GLY A 173 2.44 7.20 13.72
N VAL A 174 2.63 6.26 12.83
CA VAL A 174 1.90 6.14 11.56
C VAL A 174 0.80 5.09 11.66
N PRO A 175 -0.24 5.10 10.80
CA PRO A 175 -1.22 4.02 10.72
C PRO A 175 -0.58 2.67 10.42
N ILE A 176 -1.03 1.63 11.13
CA ILE A 176 -0.61 0.25 10.87
C ILE A 176 -1.70 -0.46 10.06
N GLU A 177 -1.44 -0.63 8.78
CA GLU A 177 -2.32 -1.37 7.88
C GLU A 177 -1.80 -2.80 7.72
N ILE A 178 -2.53 -3.77 8.27
CA ILE A 178 -2.16 -5.20 8.23
C ILE A 178 -3.11 -6.06 7.38
N GLN A 179 -4.12 -5.42 6.80
CA GLN A 179 -5.12 -6.04 5.93
C GLN A 179 -5.26 -5.24 4.65
N THR A 180 -5.72 -5.91 3.60
CA THR A 180 -6.08 -5.26 2.34
C THR A 180 -7.48 -4.70 2.46
N THR A 181 -7.60 -3.37 2.52
CA THR A 181 -8.88 -2.68 2.56
C THR A 181 -9.13 -1.99 1.24
N LEU A 182 -10.29 -2.24 0.64
CA LEU A 182 -10.75 -1.58 -0.59
C LEU A 182 -11.66 -0.38 -0.30
N GLU A 183 -12.15 -0.28 0.93
CA GLU A 183 -13.03 0.81 1.36
C GLU A 183 -12.20 2.02 1.82
N ASP A 184 -12.68 3.21 1.47
CA ASP A 184 -12.11 4.46 1.96
C ASP A 184 -12.42 4.59 3.46
N HIS A 185 -11.40 4.47 4.26
CA HIS A 185 -11.48 4.61 5.72
C HIS A 185 -10.35 5.51 6.22
N ALA A 186 -10.60 6.18 7.33
CA ALA A 186 -9.59 6.96 8.03
C ALA A 186 -8.87 6.06 9.05
N PRO A 187 -7.68 5.53 8.74
CA PRO A 187 -6.99 4.61 9.63
C PRO A 187 -6.53 5.35 10.90
N GLU A 188 -6.64 4.68 12.04
CA GLU A 188 -6.16 5.22 13.30
C GLU A 188 -4.63 5.16 13.38
N ARG A 189 -4.03 6.22 13.91
CA ARG A 189 -2.61 6.25 14.23
C ARG A 189 -2.33 5.47 15.51
N ASN A 190 -1.34 4.61 15.47
CA ASN A 190 -0.90 3.84 16.64
C ASN A 190 0.28 4.51 17.33
N THR A 191 0.53 4.18 18.60
CA THR A 191 1.70 4.67 19.31
C THR A 191 2.99 4.07 18.77
N CYS A 192 4.11 4.80 18.85
CA CYS A 192 5.41 4.32 18.37
C CYS A 192 5.88 3.02 19.07
N LEU A 193 5.43 2.75 20.28
CA LEU A 193 5.72 1.51 21.02
C LEU A 193 5.28 0.24 20.29
N LEU A 194 4.22 0.29 19.49
CA LEU A 194 3.76 -0.86 18.71
C LEU A 194 4.77 -1.31 17.65
N TYR A 195 5.60 -0.40 17.13
CA TYR A 195 6.61 -0.70 16.10
C TYR A 195 7.92 -1.24 16.69
N THR A 196 8.23 -0.82 17.91
CA THR A 196 9.46 -1.20 18.61
C THR A 196 9.24 -2.34 19.59
N SER A 197 7.98 -2.76 19.80
CA SER A 197 7.67 -3.89 20.67
C SER A 197 8.29 -5.14 20.11
N PRO A 198 9.26 -5.73 20.80
CA PRO A 198 9.77 -7.02 20.42
C PRO A 198 8.61 -8.02 20.49
N SER A 199 8.70 -9.09 19.75
CA SER A 199 7.80 -10.22 19.60
C SER A 199 6.63 -10.30 20.61
N PRO A 200 5.44 -10.80 20.25
CA PRO A 200 4.35 -11.06 21.20
C PRO A 200 4.75 -11.83 22.45
N ARG A 201 5.87 -12.55 22.42
CA ARG A 201 6.43 -13.28 23.58
C ARG A 201 7.01 -12.35 24.67
N ASP A 202 7.40 -11.13 24.33
CA ASP A 202 7.96 -10.20 25.33
C ASP A 202 6.88 -9.37 26.03
N ARG A 203 5.68 -9.30 25.47
CA ARG A 203 4.51 -8.65 26.10
C ARG A 203 3.94 -9.42 27.28
N THR A 204 4.28 -10.70 27.43
CA THR A 204 3.79 -11.56 28.52
C THR A 204 4.73 -11.62 29.72
N ARG A 205 5.82 -10.87 29.71
CA ARG A 205 6.84 -10.85 30.79
C ARG A 205 6.84 -9.59 31.66
N SER A 206 5.86 -8.71 31.50
CA SER A 206 5.68 -7.55 32.39
C SER A 206 4.54 -7.79 33.36
#